data_6924fe7007396462b1fc667d2590b509
#
_entry.id   6924fe7007396462b1fc667d2590b509
#
_cell.length_a   1.000
_cell.length_b   1.000
_cell.length_c   1.000
_cell.angle_alpha   90.00
_cell.angle_beta   90.00
_cell.angle_gamma   90.00
#
_symmetry.space_group_name_H-M   'P 1'
#
loop_
_entity.id
_entity.type
_entity.pdbx_description
1 polymer ?
#
loop_
_entity_poly.entity_id
_entity_poly.type
_entity_poly.pdbx_seq_one_letter_code
_entity_poly.pdbx_strand_id
1 'polypeptide(L)'
;MLEFKISNQPATIISFDGRIIEIFWTTSRQGGRFHVFQIAKIWIETDKHGVHSLNFNSKYVNEILIGGLTISESALAQAQELVLAVQQAMTLYL
;
A
#
# COMPACT_ATOMS: atom_id res chain seq x y z
N MET A 1 5.61 -8.81 10.82
CA MET A 1 5.92 -7.76 9.85
C MET A 1 5.78 -8.28 8.44
N LEU A 2 5.11 -7.53 7.59
CA LEU A 2 5.02 -7.81 6.16
C LEU A 2 6.02 -6.92 5.42
N GLU A 3 6.81 -7.51 4.55
CA GLU A 3 7.72 -6.77 3.68
C GLU A 3 7.89 -7.55 2.38
N PHE A 4 7.64 -6.89 1.26
CA PHE A 4 7.75 -7.55 -0.03
C PHE A 4 7.89 -6.54 -1.16
N LYS A 5 8.39 -7.03 -2.29
CA LYS A 5 8.46 -6.22 -3.52
C LYS A 5 7.08 -6.24 -4.18
N ILE A 6 6.39 -5.11 -4.15
CA ILE A 6 5.04 -5.02 -4.70
C ILE A 6 5.06 -4.84 -6.23
N SER A 7 6.11 -4.22 -6.76
CA SER A 7 6.25 -3.98 -8.19
C SER A 7 7.69 -4.14 -8.63
N ASN A 8 7.89 -4.52 -9.88
CA ASN A 8 9.21 -4.69 -10.48
C ASN A 8 9.61 -3.48 -11.36
N GLN A 9 8.66 -2.67 -11.82
CA GLN A 9 8.94 -1.55 -12.71
C GLN A 9 8.04 -0.36 -12.38
N PRO A 10 8.54 0.60 -11.61
CA PRO A 10 9.84 0.60 -10.92
C PRO A 10 9.87 -0.39 -9.76
N ALA A 11 11.04 -0.85 -9.40
CA ALA A 11 11.18 -1.74 -8.24
C ALA A 11 10.72 -1.00 -7.00
N THR A 12 9.66 -1.51 -6.37
CA THR A 12 9.01 -0.88 -5.24
C THR A 12 8.85 -1.90 -4.12
N ILE A 13 9.34 -1.54 -2.94
CA ILE A 13 9.22 -2.36 -1.74
C ILE A 13 8.22 -1.71 -0.82
N ILE A 14 7.32 -2.51 -0.25
CA ILE A 14 6.36 -2.04 0.75
C ILE A 14 6.53 -2.88 2.00
N SER A 15 6.43 -2.24 3.16
CA SER A 15 6.47 -2.92 4.45
C SER A 15 5.39 -2.40 5.37
N PHE A 16 4.96 -3.25 6.29
CA PHE A 16 3.99 -2.91 7.31
C PHE A 16 4.35 -3.62 8.61
N ASP A 17 4.57 -2.83 9.67
CA ASP A 17 4.97 -3.36 10.98
C ASP A 17 3.81 -3.51 11.97
N GLY A 18 2.58 -3.29 11.54
CA GLY A 18 1.39 -3.25 12.38
C GLY A 18 0.89 -1.86 12.67
N ARG A 19 1.69 -0.84 12.43
CA ARG A 19 1.33 0.58 12.64
C ARG A 19 1.67 1.45 11.46
N ILE A 20 2.82 1.22 10.83
CA ILE A 20 3.37 2.09 9.79
C ILE A 20 3.53 1.32 8.50
N ILE A 21 2.99 1.90 7.41
CA ILE A 21 3.25 1.44 6.05
C ILE A 21 4.41 2.27 5.53
N GLU A 22 5.45 1.61 5.04
CA GLU A 22 6.55 2.27 4.34
C GLU A 22 6.58 1.81 2.89
N ILE A 23 6.74 2.77 1.99
CA ILE A 23 6.88 2.51 0.56
C ILE A 23 8.22 3.06 0.15
N PHE A 24 9.00 2.24 -0.52
CA PHE A 24 10.35 2.61 -0.92
C PHE A 24 10.56 2.29 -2.40
N TRP A 25 10.85 3.32 -3.19
CA TRP A 25 11.20 3.18 -4.61
C TRP A 25 12.71 3.09 -4.71
N THR A 26 13.21 1.92 -5.12
CA THR A 26 14.65 1.64 -5.10
C THR A 26 15.43 2.46 -6.12
N THR A 27 14.75 2.94 -7.18
CA THR A 27 15.41 3.68 -8.28
C THR A 27 15.53 5.17 -8.02
N SER A 28 14.69 5.75 -7.17
CA SER A 28 14.64 7.20 -7.00
C SER A 28 15.04 7.67 -5.61
N ARG A 29 15.34 6.77 -4.71
CA ARG A 29 15.60 7.06 -3.30
C ARG A 29 14.45 7.81 -2.62
N GLN A 30 13.29 7.76 -3.20
CA GLN A 30 12.08 8.34 -2.63
C GLN A 30 11.30 7.28 -1.91
N GLY A 31 10.48 7.71 -0.97
CA GLY A 31 9.64 6.80 -0.22
C GLY A 31 8.59 7.56 0.56
N GLY A 32 7.72 6.83 1.20
CA GLY A 32 6.69 7.39 2.05
C GLY A 32 6.48 6.54 3.29
N ARG A 33 6.10 7.18 4.38
CA ARG A 33 5.74 6.53 5.64
C ARG A 33 4.38 7.04 6.07
N PHE A 34 3.48 6.10 6.38
CA PHE A 34 2.11 6.45 6.74
C PHE A 34 1.69 5.61 7.93
N HIS A 35 1.29 6.29 9.02
CA HIS A 35 0.71 5.59 10.16
C HIS A 35 -0.73 5.19 9.82
N VAL A 36 -1.17 4.01 10.28
CA VAL A 36 -2.51 3.51 9.97
C VAL A 36 -3.62 4.48 10.40
N PHE A 37 -3.42 5.28 11.47
CA PHE A 37 -4.44 6.24 11.89
C PHE A 37 -4.62 7.36 10.84
N GLN A 38 -3.68 7.54 9.92
CA GLN A 38 -3.78 8.54 8.85
C GLN A 38 -4.54 8.02 7.64
N ILE A 39 -4.83 6.73 7.59
CA ILE A 39 -5.43 6.08 6.42
C ILE A 39 -6.94 6.03 6.60
N ALA A 40 -7.67 6.60 5.63
CA ALA A 40 -9.13 6.54 5.60
C ALA A 40 -9.63 5.26 4.94
N LYS A 41 -8.95 4.83 3.87
CA LYS A 41 -9.35 3.65 3.10
C LYS A 41 -8.14 3.08 2.38
N ILE A 42 -8.08 1.76 2.28
CA ILE A 42 -7.07 1.04 1.50
C ILE A 42 -7.76 -0.07 0.71
N TRP A 43 -7.40 -0.21 -0.57
CA TRP A 43 -8.02 -1.21 -1.44
C TRP A 43 -7.13 -1.55 -2.62
N ILE A 44 -7.45 -2.67 -3.28
CA ILE A 44 -6.82 -3.07 -4.53
C ILE A 44 -7.83 -2.89 -5.65
N GLU A 45 -7.40 -2.25 -6.73
CA GLU A 45 -8.18 -2.13 -7.96
C GLU A 45 -7.58 -3.02 -9.04
N THR A 46 -8.46 -3.56 -9.88
CA THR A 46 -8.05 -4.30 -11.08
C THR A 46 -8.71 -3.63 -12.27
N ASP A 47 -7.90 -3.22 -13.25
CA ASP A 47 -8.43 -2.56 -14.43
C ASP A 47 -8.93 -3.58 -15.47
N LYS A 48 -9.44 -3.08 -16.61
CA LYS A 48 -9.98 -3.91 -17.67
C LYS A 48 -8.93 -4.80 -18.36
N HIS A 49 -7.65 -4.49 -18.15
CA HIS A 49 -6.54 -5.28 -18.70
C HIS A 49 -5.98 -6.28 -17.69
N GLY A 50 -6.59 -6.38 -16.52
CA GLY A 50 -6.13 -7.29 -15.47
C GLY A 50 -4.95 -6.76 -14.67
N VAL A 51 -4.61 -5.49 -14.81
CA VAL A 51 -3.54 -4.88 -14.03
C VAL A 51 -4.07 -4.49 -12.65
N HIS A 52 -3.39 -4.95 -11.61
CA HIS A 52 -3.76 -4.68 -10.22
C HIS A 52 -2.98 -3.49 -9.69
N SER A 53 -3.63 -2.69 -8.86
CA SER A 53 -2.97 -1.55 -8.21
C SER A 53 -3.43 -1.42 -6.76
N LEU A 54 -2.49 -1.00 -5.89
CA LEU A 54 -2.77 -0.70 -4.50
C LEU A 54 -3.05 0.79 -4.37
N ASN A 55 -4.13 1.13 -3.67
CA ASN A 55 -4.56 2.51 -3.47
C ASN A 55 -4.92 2.73 -2.01
N PHE A 56 -4.62 3.91 -1.47
CA PHE A 56 -5.13 4.30 -0.17
C PHE A 56 -5.28 5.82 -0.07
N ASN A 57 -6.23 6.25 0.76
CA ASN A 57 -6.53 7.67 1.00
C ASN A 57 -6.08 8.06 2.40
N SER A 58 -5.53 9.28 2.52
CA SER A 58 -5.26 9.90 3.81
C SER A 58 -6.53 10.48 4.42
N LYS A 59 -6.67 10.40 5.76
CA LYS A 59 -7.74 11.06 6.50
C LYS A 59 -7.54 12.56 6.58
N TYR A 60 -6.31 13.00 6.46
CA TYR A 60 -5.91 14.38 6.68
C TYR A 60 -5.40 14.97 5.38
N VAL A 61 -5.46 16.28 5.27
CA VAL A 61 -4.94 17.03 4.10
C VAL A 61 -5.67 16.66 2.80
N ASN A 62 -6.97 17.04 2.74
CA ASN A 62 -7.79 16.99 1.51
C ASN A 62 -7.80 15.63 0.80
N GLU A 63 -7.82 14.56 1.58
CA GLU A 63 -7.94 13.21 1.04
C GLU A 63 -6.93 12.93 -0.08
N ILE A 64 -5.66 13.18 0.20
CA ILE A 64 -4.61 12.87 -0.77
C ILE A 64 -4.67 11.37 -1.09
N LEU A 65 -4.94 11.08 -2.36
CA LEU A 65 -4.92 9.72 -2.85
C LEU A 65 -3.48 9.32 -3.12
N ILE A 66 -3.03 8.28 -2.42
CA ILE A 66 -1.81 7.58 -2.77
C ILE A 66 -2.27 6.38 -3.57
N GLY A 67 -2.27 6.52 -4.89
CA GLY A 67 -2.86 5.52 -5.73
C GLY A 67 -1.99 5.08 -6.86
N GLY A 68 -2.38 3.94 -7.44
CA GLY A 68 -1.75 3.45 -8.64
C GLY A 68 -0.41 2.76 -8.43
N LEU A 69 -0.10 2.27 -7.22
CA LEU A 69 1.06 1.41 -7.04
C LEU A 69 0.78 0.08 -7.73
N THR A 70 1.42 -0.16 -8.87
CA THR A 70 1.21 -1.39 -9.62
C THR A 70 1.63 -2.59 -8.79
N ILE A 71 0.78 -3.62 -8.77
CA ILE A 71 1.06 -4.88 -8.08
C ILE A 71 1.45 -5.91 -9.13
N SER A 72 2.66 -6.46 -9.02
CA SER A 72 3.09 -7.56 -9.88
C SER A 72 2.23 -8.80 -9.59
N GLU A 73 1.96 -9.62 -10.61
CA GLU A 73 1.17 -10.83 -10.44
C GLU A 73 1.69 -11.71 -9.30
N SER A 74 3.00 -11.85 -9.19
CA SER A 74 3.62 -12.66 -8.14
C SER A 74 3.45 -12.07 -6.74
N ALA A 75 3.09 -10.80 -6.64
CA ALA A 75 2.92 -10.10 -5.35
C ALA A 75 1.45 -9.94 -4.95
N LEU A 76 0.50 -10.36 -5.79
CA LEU A 76 -0.92 -10.10 -5.54
C LEU A 76 -1.40 -10.69 -4.22
N ALA A 77 -1.04 -11.94 -3.92
CA ALA A 77 -1.45 -12.58 -2.67
C ALA A 77 -0.90 -11.83 -1.44
N GLN A 78 0.35 -11.38 -1.52
CA GLN A 78 0.96 -10.60 -0.44
C GLN A 78 0.30 -9.22 -0.30
N ALA A 79 -0.07 -8.60 -1.42
CA ALA A 79 -0.78 -7.32 -1.40
C ALA A 79 -2.17 -7.46 -0.77
N GLN A 80 -2.88 -8.55 -1.06
CA GLN A 80 -4.19 -8.84 -0.44
C GLN A 80 -4.03 -9.04 1.07
N GLU A 81 -3.00 -9.76 1.49
CA GLU A 81 -2.67 -9.94 2.90
C GLU A 81 -2.38 -8.60 3.58
N LEU A 82 -1.62 -7.74 2.91
CA LEU A 82 -1.32 -6.40 3.42
C LEU A 82 -2.59 -5.59 3.65
N VAL A 83 -3.50 -5.57 2.67
CA VAL A 83 -4.76 -4.82 2.78
C VAL A 83 -5.55 -5.28 4.00
N LEU A 84 -5.69 -6.59 4.18
CA LEU A 84 -6.40 -7.14 5.33
C LEU A 84 -5.72 -6.77 6.65
N ALA A 85 -4.40 -6.87 6.71
CA ALA A 85 -3.65 -6.54 7.92
C ALA A 85 -3.79 -5.06 8.28
N VAL A 86 -3.73 -4.17 7.28
CA VAL A 86 -3.90 -2.73 7.50
C VAL A 86 -5.34 -2.43 7.95
N GLN A 87 -6.34 -3.02 7.32
CA GLN A 87 -7.74 -2.83 7.72
C GLN A 87 -7.98 -3.27 9.16
N GLN A 88 -7.42 -4.39 9.58
CA GLN A 88 -7.50 -4.84 10.96
C GLN A 88 -6.82 -3.86 11.92
N ALA A 89 -5.63 -3.38 11.56
CA ALA A 89 -4.92 -2.40 12.38
C ALA A 89 -5.68 -1.08 12.49
N MET A 90 -6.33 -0.64 11.41
CA MET A 90 -7.13 0.59 11.40
C MET A 90 -8.26 0.55 12.45
N THR A 91 -8.82 -0.60 12.75
CA THR A 91 -9.88 -0.72 13.75
C THR A 91 -9.41 -0.37 15.15
N LEU A 92 -8.11 -0.47 15.42
CA LEU A 92 -7.53 -0.12 16.72
C LEU A 92 -7.44 1.40 16.94
N TYR A 93 -7.60 2.18 15.88
CA TYR A 93 -7.44 3.64 15.92
C TYR A 93 -8.73 4.38 15.54
N LEU A 94 -9.86 3.71 15.60
CA LEU A 94 -11.17 4.31 15.31
C LEU A 94 -11.74 5.08 16.51
#